data_92ee6bae8468cdf9fa8ecca00ce11865
#
_entry.id   92ee6bae8468cdf9fa8ecca00ce11865
#
_cell.length_a   1.000
_cell.length_b   1.000
_cell.length_c   1.000
_cell.angle_alpha   90.00
_cell.angle_beta   90.00
_cell.angle_gamma   90.00
#
_symmetry.space_group_name_H-M   'P 1'
#
loop_
_entity.id
_entity.type
_entity.pdbx_description
1 polymer ?
#
loop_
_entity_poly.entity_id
_entity_poly.type
_entity_poly.pdbx_seq_one_letter_code
_entity_poly.pdbx_strand_id
1 'polypeptide(L)'
;MNALAPDLVRTLHASCDACFGTTAVWPLVEHAYGEPQRHYHTLAHLAELFAHLAPYRAEPLWPVIELAVWAHDFVYATTLPDHADNEARSAQWVVQVTNAHCSASWLRAHASYVSVAHDLVLATKSHRLPDAFASAPDLQRAGRIFLDADLAILAAAPDRLREYDRAIACEWAQDPDAPSAAFREGRKQALEHLRAQAPLFQSAEFAPLTPLAQRNLDTLIAEYA
;
A
#
# COMPACT_ATOMS: atom_id res chain seq x y z
N MET A 1 -6.36 19.21 -4.01
CA MET A 1 -6.65 17.77 -4.24
C MET A 1 -8.00 17.65 -4.92
N ASN A 2 -8.08 16.97 -6.07
CA ASN A 2 -9.37 16.61 -6.65
C ASN A 2 -10.00 15.51 -5.79
N ALA A 3 -11.20 15.77 -5.26
CA ALA A 3 -11.93 14.72 -4.55
C ALA A 3 -12.13 13.52 -5.49
N LEU A 4 -12.01 12.33 -4.92
CA LEU A 4 -12.25 11.09 -5.68
C LEU A 4 -13.67 11.11 -6.28
N ALA A 5 -13.82 10.63 -7.51
CA ALA A 5 -15.12 10.59 -8.15
C ALA A 5 -16.13 9.80 -7.28
N PRO A 6 -17.37 10.32 -7.06
CA PRO A 6 -18.33 9.65 -6.16
C PRO A 6 -18.62 8.20 -6.51
N ASP A 7 -18.59 7.85 -7.81
CA ASP A 7 -18.79 6.48 -8.27
C ASP A 7 -17.66 5.54 -7.83
N LEU A 8 -16.44 6.05 -7.79
CA LEU A 8 -15.28 5.27 -7.34
C LEU A 8 -15.31 5.05 -5.82
N VAL A 9 -15.72 6.08 -5.05
CA VAL A 9 -15.95 5.94 -3.60
C VAL A 9 -17.03 4.88 -3.32
N ARG A 10 -18.14 4.89 -4.07
CA ARG A 10 -19.18 3.85 -3.93
C ARG A 10 -18.65 2.45 -4.26
N THR A 11 -17.81 2.34 -5.27
CA THR A 11 -17.18 1.04 -5.64
C THR A 11 -16.26 0.53 -4.55
N LEU A 12 -15.42 1.39 -3.98
CA LEU A 12 -14.56 1.04 -2.84
C LEU A 12 -15.39 0.64 -1.62
N HIS A 13 -16.43 1.40 -1.29
CA HIS A 13 -17.34 1.09 -0.18
C HIS A 13 -17.96 -0.30 -0.35
N ALA A 14 -18.55 -0.58 -1.50
CA ALA A 14 -19.16 -1.89 -1.76
C ALA A 14 -18.13 -3.04 -1.70
N SER A 15 -16.89 -2.81 -2.18
CA SER A 15 -15.80 -3.80 -2.10
C SER A 15 -15.37 -4.04 -0.65
N CYS A 16 -15.26 -2.98 0.15
CA CYS A 16 -14.93 -3.09 1.57
C CYS A 16 -16.00 -3.90 2.33
N ASP A 17 -17.27 -3.58 2.15
CA ASP A 17 -18.38 -4.29 2.79
C ASP A 17 -18.41 -5.77 2.40
N ALA A 18 -18.14 -6.08 1.14
CA ALA A 18 -18.05 -7.46 0.64
C ALA A 18 -16.85 -8.22 1.26
N CYS A 19 -15.68 -7.59 1.33
CA CYS A 19 -14.47 -8.17 1.89
C CYS A 19 -14.65 -8.56 3.37
N PHE A 20 -15.15 -7.64 4.18
CA PHE A 20 -15.31 -7.85 5.63
C PHE A 20 -16.65 -8.50 6.01
N GLY A 21 -17.59 -8.63 5.08
CA GLY A 21 -18.94 -9.17 5.35
C GLY A 21 -19.76 -8.31 6.32
N THR A 22 -19.46 -7.02 6.42
CA THR A 22 -20.11 -6.05 7.31
C THR A 22 -19.92 -4.63 6.80
N THR A 23 -20.90 -3.76 7.06
CA THR A 23 -20.83 -2.33 6.72
C THR A 23 -20.10 -1.48 7.78
N ALA A 24 -19.68 -2.09 8.89
CA ALA A 24 -19.09 -1.38 10.02
C ALA A 24 -17.63 -0.96 9.79
N VAL A 25 -16.94 -1.55 8.81
CA VAL A 25 -15.51 -1.29 8.55
C VAL A 25 -15.29 -0.08 7.64
N TRP A 26 -16.17 0.13 6.65
CA TRP A 26 -16.01 1.23 5.71
C TRP A 26 -15.86 2.62 6.38
N PRO A 27 -16.68 3.01 7.38
CA PRO A 27 -16.50 4.32 8.03
C PRO A 27 -15.12 4.50 8.68
N LEU A 28 -14.50 3.41 9.15
CA LEU A 28 -13.16 3.44 9.73
C LEU A 28 -12.10 3.68 8.64
N VAL A 29 -12.23 2.98 7.50
CA VAL A 29 -11.35 3.14 6.34
C VAL A 29 -11.49 4.55 5.77
N GLU A 30 -12.72 5.02 5.53
CA GLU A 30 -12.97 6.36 5.01
C GLU A 30 -12.38 7.45 5.91
N HIS A 31 -12.52 7.30 7.22
CA HIS A 31 -11.93 8.22 8.20
C HIS A 31 -10.40 8.21 8.13
N ALA A 32 -9.77 7.03 8.20
CA ALA A 32 -8.32 6.88 8.24
C ALA A 32 -7.66 7.41 6.95
N TYR A 33 -8.16 7.00 5.77
CA TYR A 33 -7.63 7.45 4.48
C TYR A 33 -8.07 8.87 4.10
N GLY A 34 -8.94 9.50 4.89
CA GLY A 34 -9.36 10.91 4.79
C GLY A 34 -8.65 11.85 5.77
N GLU A 35 -7.67 11.39 6.54
CA GLU A 35 -6.91 12.21 7.48
C GLU A 35 -6.17 13.36 6.78
N PRO A 36 -6.15 14.57 7.36
CA PRO A 36 -5.71 15.79 6.67
C PRO A 36 -4.22 15.79 6.28
N GLN A 37 -3.38 14.99 6.95
CA GLN A 37 -1.95 14.87 6.62
C GLN A 37 -1.68 13.95 5.41
N ARG A 38 -2.69 13.21 4.93
CA ARG A 38 -2.52 12.28 3.80
C ARG A 38 -2.74 13.02 2.48
N HIS A 39 -1.80 12.89 1.58
CA HIS A 39 -1.86 13.48 0.25
C HIS A 39 -1.71 12.43 -0.87
N TYR A 40 -0.88 11.42 -0.66
CA TYR A 40 -0.76 10.24 -1.51
C TYR A 40 -1.52 9.04 -0.91
N HIS A 41 -1.31 8.72 0.39
CA HIS A 41 -1.87 7.55 1.07
C HIS A 41 -3.34 7.77 1.44
N THR A 42 -4.17 8.00 0.44
CA THR A 42 -5.61 8.30 0.51
C THR A 42 -6.44 7.20 -0.13
N LEU A 43 -7.77 7.34 -0.16
CA LEU A 43 -8.66 6.45 -0.93
C LEU A 43 -8.29 6.39 -2.42
N ALA A 44 -7.62 7.41 -2.98
CA ALA A 44 -7.17 7.39 -4.36
C ALA A 44 -6.04 6.37 -4.56
N HIS A 45 -5.12 6.23 -3.60
CA HIS A 45 -4.09 5.19 -3.61
C HIS A 45 -4.72 3.78 -3.56
N LEU A 46 -5.70 3.55 -2.68
CA LEU A 46 -6.43 2.28 -2.65
C LEU A 46 -7.11 1.96 -3.99
N ALA A 47 -7.73 2.96 -4.61
CA ALA A 47 -8.37 2.79 -5.92
C ALA A 47 -7.35 2.44 -7.02
N GLU A 48 -6.20 3.10 -7.04
CA GLU A 48 -5.09 2.82 -7.96
C GLU A 48 -4.53 1.42 -7.76
N LEU A 49 -4.32 1.02 -6.49
CA LEU A 49 -3.87 -0.32 -6.14
C LEU A 49 -4.87 -1.41 -6.58
N PHE A 50 -6.17 -1.22 -6.31
CA PHE A 50 -7.20 -2.14 -6.81
C PHE A 50 -7.29 -2.18 -8.34
N ALA A 51 -6.99 -1.09 -9.04
CA ALA A 51 -6.95 -1.08 -10.50
C ALA A 51 -5.76 -1.92 -11.03
N HIS A 52 -4.58 -1.82 -10.42
CA HIS A 52 -3.44 -2.68 -10.74
C HIS A 52 -3.71 -4.16 -10.44
N LEU A 53 -4.46 -4.44 -9.39
CA LEU A 53 -4.81 -5.79 -8.96
C LEU A 53 -6.04 -6.39 -9.67
N ALA A 54 -6.79 -5.59 -10.45
CA ALA A 54 -8.01 -6.06 -11.11
C ALA A 54 -7.84 -7.34 -11.97
N PRO A 55 -6.73 -7.54 -12.71
CA PRO A 55 -6.51 -8.77 -13.47
C PRO A 55 -6.35 -10.03 -12.62
N TYR A 56 -6.05 -9.88 -11.32
CA TYR A 56 -5.70 -10.98 -10.41
C TYR A 56 -6.83 -11.36 -9.44
N ARG A 57 -8.04 -10.81 -9.63
CA ARG A 57 -9.21 -11.12 -8.77
C ARG A 57 -9.64 -12.58 -8.79
N ALA A 58 -9.24 -13.35 -9.80
CA ALA A 58 -9.48 -14.78 -9.89
C ALA A 58 -8.41 -15.65 -9.19
N GLU A 59 -7.38 -15.04 -8.59
CA GLU A 59 -6.37 -15.77 -7.83
C GLU A 59 -6.99 -16.46 -6.61
N PRO A 60 -6.58 -17.71 -6.29
CA PRO A 60 -7.15 -18.45 -5.16
C PRO A 60 -7.01 -17.72 -3.81
N LEU A 61 -5.95 -16.90 -3.67
CA LEU A 61 -5.67 -16.11 -2.45
C LEU A 61 -6.07 -14.64 -2.61
N TRP A 62 -6.99 -14.31 -3.54
CA TRP A 62 -7.53 -12.96 -3.63
C TRP A 62 -8.02 -12.39 -2.29
N PRO A 63 -8.74 -13.15 -1.43
CA PRO A 63 -9.17 -12.63 -0.13
C PRO A 63 -8.02 -12.17 0.78
N VAL A 64 -6.84 -12.79 0.67
CA VAL A 64 -5.62 -12.35 1.40
C VAL A 64 -5.11 -11.03 0.85
N ILE A 65 -5.01 -10.93 -0.48
CA ILE A 65 -4.58 -9.71 -1.17
C ILE A 65 -5.52 -8.56 -0.80
N GLU A 66 -6.82 -8.78 -0.89
CA GLU A 66 -7.84 -7.77 -0.63
C GLU A 66 -7.78 -7.25 0.81
N LEU A 67 -7.65 -8.15 1.81
CA LEU A 67 -7.45 -7.77 3.21
C LEU A 67 -6.18 -6.95 3.41
N ALA A 68 -5.06 -7.35 2.77
CA ALA A 68 -3.81 -6.62 2.86
C ALA A 68 -3.92 -5.21 2.24
N VAL A 69 -4.61 -5.08 1.09
CA VAL A 69 -4.86 -3.76 0.46
C VAL A 69 -5.61 -2.82 1.40
N TRP A 70 -6.69 -3.29 2.06
CA TRP A 70 -7.45 -2.45 2.98
C TRP A 70 -6.65 -2.02 4.22
N ALA A 71 -5.67 -2.81 4.62
CA ALA A 71 -4.97 -2.64 5.89
C ALA A 71 -3.61 -1.94 5.78
N HIS A 72 -2.87 -2.05 4.65
CA HIS A 72 -1.42 -1.79 4.62
C HIS A 72 -1.02 -0.40 5.12
N ASP A 73 -1.77 0.63 4.79
CA ASP A 73 -1.54 2.01 5.19
C ASP A 73 -2.66 2.57 6.08
N PHE A 74 -3.42 1.68 6.76
CA PHE A 74 -4.51 2.14 7.62
C PHE A 74 -4.01 3.09 8.71
N VAL A 75 -2.90 2.77 9.35
CA VAL A 75 -2.20 3.68 10.26
C VAL A 75 -1.08 4.38 9.49
N TYR A 76 -1.12 5.70 9.45
CA TYR A 76 -0.15 6.49 8.71
C TYR A 76 0.22 7.76 9.46
N ALA A 77 1.22 7.65 10.34
CA ALA A 77 1.82 8.78 11.04
C ALA A 77 3.04 9.29 10.26
N THR A 78 3.23 10.60 10.22
CA THR A 78 4.35 11.26 9.51
C THR A 78 5.33 11.94 10.47
N THR A 79 5.14 11.77 11.79
CA THR A 79 5.99 12.35 12.84
C THR A 79 6.70 11.27 13.64
N LEU A 80 7.90 11.57 14.13
CA LEU A 80 8.63 10.72 15.08
C LEU A 80 8.02 10.82 16.49
N PRO A 81 8.02 9.73 17.26
CA PRO A 81 8.49 8.37 16.90
C PRO A 81 7.45 7.52 16.17
N ASP A 82 6.21 7.99 16.02
CA ASP A 82 5.03 7.20 15.67
C ASP A 82 5.10 6.58 14.27
N HIS A 83 5.78 7.23 13.31
CA HIS A 83 5.89 6.70 11.96
C HIS A 83 6.71 5.40 11.85
N ALA A 84 7.57 5.11 12.82
CA ALA A 84 8.43 3.92 12.79
C ALA A 84 7.64 2.59 12.85
N ASP A 85 6.40 2.66 13.35
CA ASP A 85 5.54 1.50 13.62
C ASP A 85 4.27 1.47 12.74
N ASN A 86 4.19 2.29 11.69
CA ASN A 86 3.02 2.37 10.82
C ASN A 86 2.58 1.00 10.31
N GLU A 87 3.50 0.22 9.73
CA GLU A 87 3.21 -1.10 9.18
C GLU A 87 2.80 -2.09 10.28
N ALA A 88 3.47 -2.06 11.42
CA ALA A 88 3.13 -2.94 12.54
C ALA A 88 1.75 -2.62 13.13
N ARG A 89 1.40 -1.35 13.25
CA ARG A 89 0.08 -0.90 13.73
C ARG A 89 -1.02 -1.19 12.71
N SER A 90 -0.74 -1.02 11.42
CA SER A 90 -1.63 -1.38 10.32
C SER A 90 -1.87 -2.89 10.26
N ALA A 91 -0.83 -3.71 10.40
CA ALA A 91 -0.94 -5.15 10.50
C ALA A 91 -1.77 -5.58 11.71
N GLN A 92 -1.54 -4.98 12.86
CA GLN A 92 -2.35 -5.25 14.05
C GLN A 92 -3.82 -4.84 13.86
N TRP A 93 -4.08 -3.74 13.12
CA TRP A 93 -5.43 -3.28 12.86
C TRP A 93 -6.28 -4.30 12.11
N VAL A 94 -5.76 -5.00 11.08
CA VAL A 94 -6.56 -5.99 10.36
C VAL A 94 -7.04 -7.12 11.27
N VAL A 95 -6.24 -7.52 12.25
CA VAL A 95 -6.62 -8.52 13.25
C VAL A 95 -7.69 -7.97 14.19
N GLN A 96 -7.51 -6.74 14.66
CA GLN A 96 -8.45 -6.09 15.60
C GLN A 96 -9.80 -5.82 14.95
N VAL A 97 -9.82 -5.22 13.75
CA VAL A 97 -11.05 -4.84 13.07
C VAL A 97 -11.89 -6.05 12.70
N THR A 98 -11.26 -7.14 12.24
CA THR A 98 -11.97 -8.37 11.90
C THR A 98 -12.57 -9.03 13.16
N ASN A 99 -11.84 -9.09 14.27
CA ASN A 99 -12.36 -9.60 15.54
C ASN A 99 -13.49 -8.75 16.12
N ALA A 100 -13.46 -7.43 15.92
CA ALA A 100 -14.45 -6.52 16.47
C ALA A 100 -15.75 -6.45 15.64
N HIS A 101 -15.67 -6.60 14.32
CA HIS A 101 -16.76 -6.26 13.42
C HIS A 101 -17.25 -7.41 12.54
N CYS A 102 -16.42 -8.44 12.28
CA CYS A 102 -16.84 -9.56 11.46
C CYS A 102 -17.60 -10.61 12.28
N SER A 103 -18.51 -11.34 11.62
CA SER A 103 -19.28 -12.40 12.29
C SER A 103 -18.40 -13.61 12.65
N ALA A 104 -18.82 -14.38 13.65
CA ALA A 104 -18.12 -15.61 14.03
C ALA A 104 -18.00 -16.63 12.86
N SER A 105 -18.96 -16.66 11.93
CA SER A 105 -18.88 -17.50 10.74
C SER A 105 -17.83 -16.98 9.75
N TRP A 106 -17.76 -15.67 9.55
CA TRP A 106 -16.74 -15.04 8.74
C TRP A 106 -15.33 -15.31 9.31
N LEU A 107 -15.13 -15.10 10.60
CA LEU A 107 -13.86 -15.35 11.28
C LEU A 107 -13.39 -16.79 11.12
N ARG A 108 -14.30 -17.78 11.29
CA ARG A 108 -13.93 -19.19 11.09
C ARG A 108 -13.50 -19.49 9.65
N ALA A 109 -14.11 -18.84 8.67
CA ALA A 109 -13.77 -19.04 7.27
C ALA A 109 -12.47 -18.33 6.84
N HIS A 110 -12.10 -17.23 7.50
CA HIS A 110 -11.03 -16.32 7.04
C HIS A 110 -9.86 -16.18 8.01
N ALA A 111 -9.83 -16.91 9.16
CA ALA A 111 -8.79 -16.75 10.18
C ALA A 111 -7.36 -16.89 9.62
N SER A 112 -7.12 -17.85 8.72
CA SER A 112 -5.84 -18.04 8.07
C SER A 112 -5.52 -16.89 7.11
N TYR A 113 -6.51 -16.33 6.41
CA TYR A 113 -6.33 -15.20 5.50
C TYR A 113 -5.97 -13.93 6.26
N VAL A 114 -6.60 -13.68 7.41
CA VAL A 114 -6.26 -12.53 8.29
C VAL A 114 -4.82 -12.62 8.77
N SER A 115 -4.36 -13.82 9.19
CA SER A 115 -2.97 -14.01 9.61
C SER A 115 -1.97 -13.75 8.48
N VAL A 116 -2.25 -14.24 7.27
CA VAL A 116 -1.38 -14.01 6.11
C VAL A 116 -1.43 -12.55 5.68
N ALA A 117 -2.58 -11.90 5.68
CA ALA A 117 -2.71 -10.48 5.37
C ALA A 117 -1.93 -9.61 6.37
N HIS A 118 -1.97 -9.94 7.67
CA HIS A 118 -1.12 -9.31 8.69
C HIS A 118 0.37 -9.37 8.31
N ASP A 119 0.87 -10.55 7.92
CA ASP A 119 2.28 -10.72 7.55
C ASP A 119 2.63 -9.98 6.25
N LEU A 120 1.70 -9.89 5.29
CA LEU A 120 1.88 -9.12 4.07
C LEU A 120 1.92 -7.61 4.35
N VAL A 121 1.09 -7.11 5.27
CA VAL A 121 1.13 -5.70 5.70
C VAL A 121 2.48 -5.38 6.36
N LEU A 122 3.00 -6.25 7.22
CA LEU A 122 4.35 -6.09 7.76
C LEU A 122 5.43 -6.05 6.67
N ALA A 123 5.24 -6.83 5.61
CA ALA A 123 6.19 -6.93 4.50
C ALA A 123 6.28 -5.65 3.65
N THR A 124 5.28 -4.74 3.69
CA THR A 124 5.34 -3.46 2.96
C THR A 124 6.45 -2.55 3.49
N LYS A 125 6.89 -2.72 4.73
CA LYS A 125 8.03 -1.98 5.29
C LYS A 125 9.31 -2.14 4.48
N SER A 126 9.57 -3.33 3.94
CA SER A 126 10.77 -3.64 3.16
C SER A 126 10.47 -4.00 1.71
N HIS A 127 9.20 -4.19 1.37
CA HIS A 127 8.70 -4.77 0.13
C HIS A 127 9.39 -6.11 -0.20
N ARG A 128 9.59 -6.93 0.83
CA ARG A 128 10.14 -8.30 0.73
C ARG A 128 9.24 -9.29 1.43
N LEU A 129 9.00 -10.43 0.76
CA LEU A 129 8.19 -11.49 1.37
C LEU A 129 8.87 -12.06 2.62
N PRO A 130 8.08 -12.44 3.64
CA PRO A 130 8.57 -13.18 4.79
C PRO A 130 9.16 -14.55 4.36
N ASP A 131 10.26 -14.96 5.01
CA ASP A 131 10.87 -16.29 4.79
C ASP A 131 9.89 -17.44 5.05
N ALA A 132 8.92 -17.22 5.94
CA ALA A 132 7.85 -18.19 6.22
C ALA A 132 7.04 -18.59 4.98
N PHE A 133 7.00 -17.76 3.92
CA PHE A 133 6.30 -18.08 2.67
C PHE A 133 7.15 -18.90 1.69
N ALA A 134 8.43 -19.16 1.99
CA ALA A 134 9.37 -19.83 1.07
C ALA A 134 8.89 -21.20 0.58
N SER A 135 8.14 -21.94 1.40
CA SER A 135 7.60 -23.27 1.07
C SER A 135 6.15 -23.28 0.56
N ALA A 136 5.55 -22.09 0.35
CA ALA A 136 4.15 -21.95 -0.04
C ALA A 136 4.02 -21.14 -1.35
N PRO A 137 4.07 -21.79 -2.54
CA PRO A 137 4.11 -21.12 -3.84
C PRO A 137 2.94 -20.15 -4.07
N ASP A 138 1.73 -20.51 -3.65
CA ASP A 138 0.54 -19.67 -3.81
C ASP A 138 0.61 -18.41 -2.94
N LEU A 139 1.12 -18.55 -1.70
CA LEU A 139 1.35 -17.40 -0.82
C LEU A 139 2.46 -16.49 -1.38
N GLN A 140 3.54 -17.07 -1.90
CA GLN A 140 4.58 -16.31 -2.57
C GLN A 140 4.03 -15.51 -3.75
N ARG A 141 3.23 -16.16 -4.61
CA ARG A 141 2.64 -15.51 -5.77
C ARG A 141 1.73 -14.37 -5.35
N ALA A 142 0.76 -14.63 -4.47
CA ALA A 142 -0.18 -13.62 -3.99
C ALA A 142 0.55 -12.43 -3.33
N GLY A 143 1.51 -12.72 -2.47
CA GLY A 143 2.27 -11.68 -1.77
C GLY A 143 3.14 -10.85 -2.70
N ARG A 144 3.82 -11.46 -3.70
CA ARG A 144 4.60 -10.72 -4.70
C ARG A 144 3.71 -9.80 -5.53
N ILE A 145 2.55 -10.29 -6.00
CA ILE A 145 1.58 -9.48 -6.76
C ILE A 145 1.12 -8.28 -5.93
N PHE A 146 0.81 -8.48 -4.64
CA PHE A 146 0.39 -7.39 -3.75
C PHE A 146 1.50 -6.35 -3.56
N LEU A 147 2.71 -6.79 -3.15
CA LEU A 147 3.85 -5.88 -2.89
C LEU A 147 4.30 -5.13 -4.16
N ASP A 148 4.27 -5.80 -5.30
CA ASP A 148 4.63 -5.17 -6.58
C ASP A 148 3.57 -4.18 -7.05
N ALA A 149 2.28 -4.46 -6.81
CA ALA A 149 1.20 -3.54 -7.15
C ALA A 149 1.28 -2.25 -6.33
N ASP A 150 1.68 -2.33 -5.07
CA ASP A 150 1.91 -1.18 -4.19
C ASP A 150 3.04 -0.29 -4.71
N LEU A 151 4.12 -0.89 -5.22
CA LEU A 151 5.23 -0.17 -5.85
C LEU A 151 4.98 0.25 -7.32
N ALA A 152 3.84 -0.11 -7.93
CA ALA A 152 3.62 0.11 -9.36
C ALA A 152 3.62 1.60 -9.77
N ILE A 153 3.34 2.51 -8.84
CA ILE A 153 3.47 3.96 -9.02
C ILE A 153 4.88 4.36 -9.50
N LEU A 154 5.92 3.63 -9.13
CA LEU A 154 7.28 3.89 -9.57
C LEU A 154 7.46 3.72 -11.09
N ALA A 155 6.57 2.96 -11.75
CA ALA A 155 6.52 2.79 -13.20
C ALA A 155 5.45 3.66 -13.87
N ALA A 156 4.93 4.68 -13.21
CA ALA A 156 3.95 5.58 -13.77
C ALA A 156 4.54 6.49 -14.86
N ALA A 157 3.66 7.10 -15.68
CA ALA A 157 4.04 8.15 -16.60
C ALA A 157 4.64 9.36 -15.84
N PRO A 158 5.52 10.16 -16.47
CA PRO A 158 6.28 11.22 -15.78
C PRO A 158 5.42 12.22 -15.01
N ASP A 159 4.25 12.59 -15.53
CA ASP A 159 3.38 13.56 -14.84
C ASP A 159 2.78 12.93 -13.56
N ARG A 160 2.30 11.68 -13.65
CA ARG A 160 1.77 10.96 -12.47
C ARG A 160 2.85 10.70 -11.43
N LEU A 161 4.08 10.40 -11.87
CA LEU A 161 5.22 10.22 -10.97
C LEU A 161 5.55 11.51 -10.20
N ARG A 162 5.53 12.68 -10.87
CA ARG A 162 5.73 13.98 -10.22
C ARG A 162 4.61 14.32 -9.24
N GLU A 163 3.35 14.00 -9.59
CA GLU A 163 2.22 14.14 -8.66
C GLU A 163 2.42 13.29 -7.40
N TYR A 164 2.86 12.03 -7.57
CA TYR A 164 3.20 11.14 -6.46
C TYR A 164 4.29 11.75 -5.58
N ASP A 165 5.41 12.14 -6.14
CA ASP A 165 6.54 12.66 -5.36
C ASP A 165 6.18 13.95 -4.62
N ARG A 166 5.43 14.87 -5.28
CA ARG A 166 4.89 16.06 -4.62
C ARG A 166 3.93 15.71 -3.49
N ALA A 167 3.06 14.72 -3.65
CA ALA A 167 2.13 14.29 -2.62
C ALA A 167 2.87 13.71 -1.40
N ILE A 168 3.95 12.92 -1.62
CA ILE A 168 4.84 12.47 -0.54
C ILE A 168 5.51 13.67 0.16
N ALA A 169 5.96 14.67 -0.59
CA ALA A 169 6.51 15.89 0.03
C ALA A 169 5.46 16.62 0.88
N CYS A 170 4.19 16.67 0.45
CA CYS A 170 3.10 17.25 1.25
C CYS A 170 2.83 16.48 2.55
N GLU A 171 3.07 15.17 2.58
CA GLU A 171 2.88 14.34 3.78
C GLU A 171 4.02 14.47 4.79
N TRP A 172 5.25 14.64 4.33
CA TRP A 172 6.44 14.53 5.17
C TRP A 172 7.23 15.81 5.34
N ALA A 173 7.13 16.75 4.42
CA ALA A 173 7.78 18.04 4.55
C ALA A 173 6.87 19.04 5.26
N GLN A 174 7.44 19.88 6.14
CA GLN A 174 6.69 20.98 6.75
C GLN A 174 6.23 22.01 5.70
N ASP A 175 7.05 22.21 4.67
CA ASP A 175 6.75 23.04 3.50
C ASP A 175 7.11 22.24 2.24
N PRO A 176 6.13 21.75 1.48
CA PRO A 176 6.39 20.98 0.26
C PRO A 176 6.99 21.81 -0.89
N ASP A 177 6.84 23.13 -0.87
CA ASP A 177 7.39 24.03 -1.88
C ASP A 177 8.83 24.48 -1.53
N ALA A 178 9.23 24.35 -0.25
CA ALA A 178 10.59 24.61 0.24
C ALA A 178 11.02 23.53 1.24
N PRO A 179 11.14 22.26 0.81
CA PRO A 179 11.43 21.16 1.70
C PRO A 179 12.80 21.28 2.35
N SER A 180 12.87 20.96 3.65
CA SER A 180 14.09 21.03 4.44
C SER A 180 15.19 20.10 3.88
N ALA A 181 16.46 20.42 4.17
CA ALA A 181 17.59 19.55 3.82
C ALA A 181 17.44 18.14 4.41
N ALA A 182 16.89 18.02 5.63
CA ALA A 182 16.66 16.75 6.27
C ALA A 182 15.61 15.90 5.52
N PHE A 183 14.51 16.51 5.06
CA PHE A 183 13.53 15.82 4.21
C PHE A 183 14.15 15.38 2.89
N ARG A 184 14.87 16.29 2.20
CA ARG A 184 15.52 15.98 0.92
C ARG A 184 16.48 14.80 1.03
N GLU A 185 17.32 14.81 2.05
CA GLU A 185 18.26 13.70 2.30
C GLU A 185 17.51 12.38 2.62
N GLY A 186 16.51 12.41 3.50
CA GLY A 186 15.72 11.22 3.83
C GLY A 186 14.94 10.67 2.62
N ARG A 187 14.36 11.56 1.79
CA ARG A 187 13.65 11.16 0.57
C ARG A 187 14.61 10.51 -0.43
N LYS A 188 15.77 11.13 -0.65
CA LYS A 188 16.83 10.58 -1.51
C LYS A 188 17.25 9.19 -1.07
N GLN A 189 17.54 9.00 0.22
CA GLN A 189 17.92 7.69 0.77
C GLN A 189 16.83 6.64 0.59
N ALA A 190 15.56 6.99 0.76
CA ALA A 190 14.43 6.09 0.51
C ALA A 190 14.35 5.67 -0.96
N LEU A 191 14.51 6.61 -1.90
CA LEU A 191 14.52 6.33 -3.34
C LEU A 191 15.74 5.47 -3.74
N GLU A 192 16.92 5.76 -3.20
CA GLU A 192 18.14 4.96 -3.42
C GLU A 192 17.99 3.53 -2.89
N HIS A 193 17.35 3.36 -1.73
CA HIS A 193 17.05 2.05 -1.17
C HIS A 193 16.15 1.24 -2.12
N LEU A 194 15.06 1.84 -2.64
CA LEU A 194 14.20 1.18 -3.63
C LEU A 194 14.97 0.88 -4.92
N ARG A 195 15.80 1.82 -5.38
CA ARG A 195 16.61 1.65 -6.60
C ARG A 195 17.62 0.50 -6.51
N ALA A 196 18.15 0.26 -5.31
CA ALA A 196 19.09 -0.82 -5.04
C ALA A 196 18.46 -2.21 -4.95
N GLN A 197 17.12 -2.29 -4.86
CA GLN A 197 16.44 -3.58 -4.80
C GLN A 197 16.60 -4.35 -6.14
N ALA A 198 17.02 -5.61 -6.05
CA ALA A 198 17.21 -6.49 -7.20
C ALA A 198 16.62 -7.89 -6.91
N PRO A 199 15.52 -8.29 -7.54
CA PRO A 199 14.68 -7.48 -8.43
C PRO A 199 13.88 -6.43 -7.66
N LEU A 200 13.48 -5.32 -8.32
CA LEU A 200 12.56 -4.33 -7.76
C LEU A 200 11.16 -4.93 -7.69
N PHE A 201 10.61 -5.38 -8.82
CA PHE A 201 9.37 -6.17 -8.86
C PHE A 201 9.70 -7.66 -8.83
N GLN A 202 9.04 -8.38 -7.92
CA GLN A 202 9.36 -9.78 -7.59
C GLN A 202 8.46 -10.78 -8.32
N SER A 203 7.30 -10.34 -8.85
CA SER A 203 6.38 -11.16 -9.61
C SER A 203 6.69 -11.09 -11.11
N ALA A 204 6.38 -12.16 -11.84
CA ALA A 204 6.50 -12.20 -13.30
C ALA A 204 5.58 -11.17 -13.98
N GLU A 205 4.46 -10.86 -13.33
CA GLU A 205 3.42 -9.95 -13.80
C GLU A 205 3.89 -8.50 -13.86
N PHE A 206 4.63 -8.06 -12.84
CA PHE A 206 5.13 -6.68 -12.72
C PHE A 206 6.60 -6.54 -13.18
N ALA A 207 7.35 -7.62 -13.31
CA ALA A 207 8.75 -7.60 -13.77
C ALA A 207 8.99 -6.78 -15.05
N PRO A 208 8.08 -6.78 -16.07
CA PRO A 208 8.23 -5.94 -17.27
C PRO A 208 8.26 -4.43 -16.99
N LEU A 209 7.75 -3.97 -15.84
CA LEU A 209 7.75 -2.56 -15.43
C LEU A 209 9.11 -2.11 -14.86
N THR A 210 9.99 -3.05 -14.48
CA THR A 210 11.28 -2.75 -13.81
C THR A 210 12.12 -1.72 -14.56
N PRO A 211 12.33 -1.81 -15.91
CA PRO A 211 13.18 -0.83 -16.59
C PRO A 211 12.63 0.60 -16.56
N LEU A 212 11.30 0.77 -16.56
CA LEU A 212 10.66 2.08 -16.45
C LEU A 212 10.77 2.61 -15.02
N ALA A 213 10.45 1.80 -14.03
CA ALA A 213 10.55 2.17 -12.61
C ALA A 213 12.00 2.56 -12.23
N GLN A 214 13.00 1.85 -12.72
CA GLN A 214 14.41 2.19 -12.49
C GLN A 214 14.79 3.55 -13.08
N ARG A 215 14.37 3.86 -14.33
CA ARG A 215 14.59 5.18 -14.92
C ARG A 215 13.88 6.29 -14.16
N ASN A 216 12.67 6.04 -13.70
CA ASN A 216 11.89 6.96 -12.90
C ASN A 216 12.56 7.23 -11.54
N LEU A 217 13.07 6.20 -10.87
CA LEU A 217 13.84 6.34 -9.64
C LEU A 217 15.12 7.14 -9.85
N ASP A 218 15.89 6.86 -10.92
CA ASP A 218 17.09 7.62 -11.27
C ASP A 218 16.76 9.11 -11.48
N THR A 219 15.62 9.43 -12.12
CA THR A 219 15.14 10.80 -12.32
C THR A 219 14.82 11.48 -10.99
N LEU A 220 14.02 10.83 -10.13
CA LEU A 220 13.65 11.39 -8.82
C LEU A 220 14.89 11.59 -7.92
N ILE A 221 15.81 10.62 -7.88
CA ILE A 221 17.05 10.72 -7.09
C ILE A 221 17.85 11.95 -7.53
N ALA A 222 17.95 12.23 -8.83
CA ALA A 222 18.66 13.39 -9.36
C ALA A 222 18.01 14.74 -8.95
N GLU A 223 16.69 14.79 -8.75
CA GLU A 223 15.98 15.99 -8.27
C GLU A 223 16.28 16.32 -6.80
N TYR A 224 16.74 15.33 -6.03
CA TYR A 224 17.13 15.47 -4.61
C TYR A 224 18.64 15.56 -4.39
N ALA A 225 19.45 15.60 -5.46
CA ALA A 225 20.91 15.67 -5.39
C ALA A 225 21.45 17.06 -4.97
#